data_655fa0903501e76e65154426bd1b65c3
#
_entry.id   655fa0903501e76e65154426bd1b65c3
#
_cell.length_a   1.000
_cell.length_b   1.000
_cell.length_c   1.000
_cell.angle_alpha   90.00
_cell.angle_beta   90.00
_cell.angle_gamma   90.00
#
_symmetry.space_group_name_H-M   'P 1'
#
loop_
_entity.id
_entity.type
_entity.pdbx_description
1 polymer ?
#
loop_
_entity_poly.entity_id
_entity_poly.type
_entity_poly.pdbx_seq_one_letter_code
_entity_poly.pdbx_strand_id
1 'polypeptide(L)'
;MKTFTLLAMLLLTACATNSEVEKRLLAMYEQDQSIRHQQLALTKAITTEGQTYLIDSLIQVIDIQQQIDQRNATFVDSLLQAGLPKELSDSAYHAIWIIIDHANLDMQEKHLSYIRQMAEERKIKFKEYATLYDRIEMKNNRPQRYGTQIIQFGTSNSPQLYLW
;
A
#
# COMPACT_ATOMS: atom_id res chain seq x y z
N MET A 1 -51.97 22.22 19.32
CA MET A 1 -51.12 22.28 18.14
C MET A 1 -49.68 22.11 18.58
N LYS A 2 -49.10 20.94 18.32
CA LYS A 2 -47.69 20.61 18.70
C LYS A 2 -46.89 20.74 17.43
N THR A 3 -46.05 21.78 17.36
CA THR A 3 -45.09 22.01 16.27
C THR A 3 -43.98 20.98 16.34
N PHE A 4 -43.95 20.04 15.41
CA PHE A 4 -42.83 19.14 15.16
C PHE A 4 -41.71 19.94 14.54
N THR A 5 -40.74 20.30 15.33
CA THR A 5 -39.46 20.84 14.82
C THR A 5 -38.67 19.66 14.26
N LEU A 6 -38.74 19.48 12.95
CA LEU A 6 -37.95 18.51 12.21
C LEU A 6 -36.48 18.99 12.26
N LEU A 7 -35.71 18.44 13.18
CA LEU A 7 -34.26 18.62 13.21
C LEU A 7 -33.68 17.89 12.01
N ALA A 8 -33.56 18.60 10.89
CA ALA A 8 -32.79 18.13 9.75
C ALA A 8 -31.32 18.05 10.19
N MET A 9 -30.94 16.88 10.65
CA MET A 9 -29.55 16.52 10.84
C MET A 9 -28.91 16.46 9.46
N LEU A 10 -28.39 17.61 9.00
CA LEU A 10 -27.55 17.70 7.81
C LEU A 10 -26.34 16.79 8.11
N LEU A 11 -26.39 15.59 7.58
CA LEU A 11 -25.21 14.79 7.31
C LEU A 11 -24.35 15.59 6.34
N LEU A 12 -23.51 16.45 6.89
CA LEU A 12 -22.33 16.98 6.21
C LEU A 12 -21.40 15.78 5.99
N THR A 13 -21.76 14.90 5.05
CA THR A 13 -20.78 14.12 4.35
C THR A 13 -19.92 15.15 3.62
N ALA A 14 -18.83 15.56 4.27
CA ALA A 14 -17.83 16.36 3.63
C ALA A 14 -17.38 15.55 2.42
N CYS A 15 -17.91 15.90 1.25
CA CYS A 15 -17.40 15.45 -0.03
C CYS A 15 -15.99 16.04 -0.08
N ALA A 16 -15.00 15.24 0.33
CA ALA A 16 -13.61 15.64 0.21
C ALA A 16 -13.41 16.06 -1.24
N THR A 17 -12.93 17.26 -1.48
CA THR A 17 -12.65 17.70 -2.85
C THR A 17 -11.61 16.78 -3.47
N ASN A 18 -11.60 16.63 -4.81
CA ASN A 18 -10.57 15.83 -5.50
C ASN A 18 -9.16 16.19 -5.00
N SER A 19 -8.91 17.49 -4.79
CA SER A 19 -7.64 18.00 -4.26
C SER A 19 -7.29 17.48 -2.86
N GLU A 20 -8.26 17.32 -1.95
CA GLU A 20 -7.99 16.81 -0.60
C GLU A 20 -7.72 15.30 -0.60
N VAL A 21 -8.46 14.54 -1.41
CA VAL A 21 -8.20 13.10 -1.59
C VAL A 21 -6.81 12.89 -2.17
N GLU A 22 -6.45 13.64 -3.19
CA GLU A 22 -5.15 13.56 -3.85
C GLU A 22 -4.01 13.91 -2.89
N LYS A 23 -4.09 15.03 -2.19
CA LYS A 23 -3.09 15.42 -1.18
C LYS A 23 -2.90 14.33 -0.12
N ARG A 24 -3.99 13.72 0.31
CA ARG A 24 -3.93 12.65 1.30
C ARG A 24 -3.26 11.40 0.76
N LEU A 25 -3.56 10.99 -0.47
CA LEU A 25 -2.91 9.86 -1.13
C LEU A 25 -1.40 10.08 -1.29
N LEU A 26 -1.01 11.27 -1.74
CA LEU A 26 0.41 11.62 -1.90
C LEU A 26 1.14 11.65 -0.55
N ALA A 27 0.53 12.19 0.51
CA ALA A 27 1.11 12.18 1.85
C ALA A 27 1.26 10.76 2.40
N MET A 28 0.31 9.85 2.12
CA MET A 28 0.41 8.44 2.49
C MET A 28 1.55 7.74 1.75
N TYR A 29 1.71 8.01 0.46
CA TYR A 29 2.82 7.51 -0.34
C TYR A 29 4.17 7.96 0.24
N GLU A 30 4.35 9.24 0.49
CA GLU A 30 5.56 9.81 1.08
C GLU A 30 5.90 9.14 2.43
N GLN A 31 4.90 8.97 3.30
CA GLN A 31 5.08 8.33 4.59
C GLN A 31 5.48 6.85 4.45
N ASP A 32 4.82 6.10 3.56
CA ASP A 32 5.14 4.71 3.26
C ASP A 32 6.58 4.57 2.77
N GLN A 33 7.00 5.38 1.82
CA GLN A 33 8.35 5.31 1.26
C GLN A 33 9.42 5.72 2.29
N SER A 34 9.14 6.73 3.11
CA SER A 34 10.06 7.20 4.16
C SER A 34 10.35 6.10 5.19
N ILE A 35 9.32 5.40 5.69
CA ILE A 35 9.51 4.36 6.70
C ILE A 35 10.26 3.14 6.12
N ARG A 36 10.02 2.80 4.85
CA ARG A 36 10.72 1.71 4.16
C ARG A 36 12.19 2.03 3.90
N HIS A 37 12.51 3.28 3.56
CA HIS A 37 13.90 3.72 3.46
C HIS A 37 14.62 3.61 4.81
N GLN A 38 13.97 3.98 5.92
CA GLN A 38 14.52 3.85 7.25
C GLN A 38 14.74 2.37 7.62
N GLN A 39 13.78 1.50 7.35
CA GLN A 39 13.91 0.06 7.54
C GLN A 39 15.09 -0.52 6.76
N LEU A 40 15.21 -0.15 5.48
CA LEU A 40 16.31 -0.61 4.62
C LEU A 40 17.67 -0.17 5.14
N ALA A 41 17.79 1.09 5.60
CA ALA A 41 19.03 1.63 6.16
C ALA A 41 19.44 0.87 7.43
N LEU A 42 18.51 0.62 8.36
CA LEU A 42 18.77 -0.15 9.57
C LEU A 42 19.14 -1.61 9.25
N THR A 43 18.41 -2.23 8.33
CA THR A 43 18.71 -3.60 7.89
C THR A 43 20.11 -3.69 7.33
N LYS A 44 20.52 -2.76 6.47
CA LYS A 44 21.89 -2.71 5.91
C LYS A 44 22.94 -2.52 7.01
N ALA A 45 22.73 -1.59 7.94
CA ALA A 45 23.65 -1.34 9.05
C ALA A 45 23.86 -2.61 9.91
N ILE A 46 22.80 -3.36 10.18
CA ILE A 46 22.87 -4.60 10.94
C ILE A 46 23.54 -5.71 10.14
N THR A 47 23.11 -5.95 8.91
CA THR A 47 23.53 -7.13 8.14
C THR A 47 24.89 -6.98 7.47
N THR A 48 25.25 -5.79 7.03
CA THR A 48 26.49 -5.53 6.28
C THR A 48 27.57 -4.92 7.15
N GLU A 49 27.20 -4.08 8.12
CA GLU A 49 28.14 -3.31 8.94
C GLU A 49 28.28 -3.89 10.36
N GLY A 50 27.51 -4.96 10.70
CA GLY A 50 27.58 -5.65 11.98
C GLY A 50 27.04 -4.86 13.18
N GLN A 51 26.24 -3.81 12.96
CA GLN A 51 25.70 -2.94 14.02
C GLN A 51 24.49 -3.56 14.73
N THR A 52 24.70 -4.70 15.39
CA THR A 52 23.63 -5.49 16.02
C THR A 52 22.86 -4.77 17.13
N TYR A 53 23.43 -3.70 17.73
CA TYR A 53 22.75 -2.87 18.71
C TYR A 53 21.55 -2.09 18.15
N LEU A 54 21.38 -2.06 16.81
CA LEU A 54 20.24 -1.42 16.14
C LEU A 54 19.03 -2.34 15.97
N ILE A 55 19.08 -3.61 16.41
CA ILE A 55 17.99 -4.57 16.23
C ILE A 55 16.68 -4.08 16.84
N ASP A 56 16.70 -3.53 18.06
CA ASP A 56 15.49 -2.99 18.70
C ASP A 56 14.90 -1.84 17.91
N SER A 57 15.74 -0.98 17.35
CA SER A 57 15.30 0.13 16.49
C SER A 57 14.66 -0.40 15.19
N LEU A 58 15.21 -1.45 14.60
CA LEU A 58 14.64 -2.10 13.42
C LEU A 58 13.26 -2.70 13.73
N ILE A 59 13.11 -3.38 14.88
CA ILE A 59 11.82 -3.93 15.32
C ILE A 59 10.78 -2.82 15.44
N GLN A 60 11.11 -1.72 16.10
CA GLN A 60 10.21 -0.57 16.23
C GLN A 60 9.80 0.01 14.87
N VAL A 61 10.73 0.14 13.93
CA VAL A 61 10.44 0.64 12.58
C VAL A 61 9.50 -0.32 11.84
N ILE A 62 9.68 -1.64 11.96
CA ILE A 62 8.79 -2.64 11.38
C ILE A 62 7.37 -2.51 11.95
N ASP A 63 7.23 -2.37 13.27
CA ASP A 63 5.92 -2.20 13.91
C ASP A 63 5.21 -0.92 13.43
N ILE A 64 5.94 0.19 13.32
CA ILE A 64 5.40 1.45 12.79
C ILE A 64 4.98 1.29 11.33
N GLN A 65 5.80 0.61 10.51
CA GLN A 65 5.48 0.34 9.12
C GLN A 65 4.17 -0.45 8.99
N GLN A 66 3.99 -1.52 9.77
CA GLN A 66 2.75 -2.32 9.75
C GLN A 66 1.52 -1.48 10.09
N GLN A 67 1.62 -0.59 11.08
CA GLN A 67 0.54 0.33 11.44
C GLN A 67 0.22 1.32 10.31
N ILE A 68 1.24 1.84 9.63
CA ILE A 68 1.08 2.72 8.46
C ILE A 68 0.38 1.96 7.33
N ASP A 69 0.86 0.76 6.99
CA ASP A 69 0.31 -0.09 5.94
C ASP A 69 -1.18 -0.38 6.20
N GLN A 70 -1.53 -0.80 7.42
CA GLN A 70 -2.91 -1.09 7.80
C GLN A 70 -3.83 0.14 7.70
N ARG A 71 -3.38 1.28 8.22
CA ARG A 71 -4.17 2.53 8.17
C ARG A 71 -4.36 3.01 6.74
N ASN A 72 -3.31 2.98 5.93
CA ASN A 72 -3.34 3.42 4.55
C ASN A 72 -4.24 2.49 3.70
N ALA A 73 -4.13 1.17 3.88
CA ALA A 73 -4.97 0.19 3.22
C ALA A 73 -6.46 0.40 3.56
N THR A 74 -6.79 0.64 4.84
CA THR A 74 -8.17 0.92 5.26
C THR A 74 -8.74 2.18 4.59
N PHE A 75 -7.94 3.24 4.47
CA PHE A 75 -8.37 4.45 3.78
C PHE A 75 -8.61 4.21 2.29
N VAL A 76 -7.67 3.55 1.60
CA VAL A 76 -7.81 3.25 0.18
C VAL A 76 -8.97 2.30 -0.07
N ASP A 77 -9.19 1.29 0.78
CA ASP A 77 -10.36 0.41 0.69
C ASP A 77 -11.68 1.20 0.74
N SER A 78 -11.80 2.10 1.71
CA SER A 78 -12.98 2.95 1.85
C SER A 78 -13.17 3.86 0.63
N LEU A 79 -12.08 4.40 0.09
CA LEU A 79 -12.10 5.26 -1.08
C LEU A 79 -12.53 4.49 -2.35
N LEU A 80 -12.02 3.28 -2.55
CA LEU A 80 -12.37 2.42 -3.69
C LEU A 80 -13.84 1.96 -3.61
N GLN A 81 -14.36 1.69 -2.42
CA GLN A 81 -15.77 1.32 -2.23
C GLN A 81 -16.72 2.52 -2.48
N ALA A 82 -16.32 3.72 -2.09
CA ALA A 82 -17.12 4.93 -2.34
C ALA A 82 -17.07 5.41 -3.80
N GLY A 83 -16.13 4.92 -4.58
CA GLY A 83 -15.80 5.38 -5.93
C GLY A 83 -14.76 6.49 -5.92
N LEU A 84 -13.76 6.37 -6.79
CA LEU A 84 -12.69 7.37 -6.91
C LEU A 84 -13.22 8.69 -7.48
N PRO A 85 -12.62 9.82 -7.09
CA PRO A 85 -12.79 11.08 -7.81
C PRO A 85 -12.47 10.90 -9.30
N LYS A 86 -13.18 11.64 -10.16
CA LYS A 86 -13.07 11.46 -11.63
C LYS A 86 -11.69 11.82 -12.19
N GLU A 87 -10.97 12.72 -11.53
CA GLU A 87 -9.72 13.28 -12.01
C GLU A 87 -8.67 13.24 -10.89
N LEU A 88 -7.95 12.15 -10.83
CA LEU A 88 -6.73 12.03 -10.01
C LEU A 88 -5.51 12.08 -10.93
N SER A 89 -4.38 12.59 -10.41
CA SER A 89 -3.11 12.53 -11.12
C SER A 89 -2.56 11.11 -11.20
N ASP A 90 -1.67 10.87 -12.14
CA ASP A 90 -0.94 9.60 -12.26
C ASP A 90 -0.20 9.25 -10.95
N SER A 91 0.32 10.25 -10.25
CA SER A 91 0.97 10.07 -8.95
C SER A 91 -0.01 9.59 -7.87
N ALA A 92 -1.25 10.08 -7.87
CA ALA A 92 -2.27 9.61 -6.94
C ALA A 92 -2.72 8.17 -7.26
N TYR A 93 -2.86 7.81 -8.53
CA TYR A 93 -3.11 6.42 -8.94
C TYR A 93 -1.94 5.50 -8.56
N HIS A 94 -0.70 5.96 -8.74
CA HIS A 94 0.48 5.22 -8.29
C HIS A 94 0.48 5.02 -6.76
N ALA A 95 0.10 6.05 -5.99
CA ALA A 95 -0.05 5.93 -4.53
C ALA A 95 -1.10 4.89 -4.14
N ILE A 96 -2.25 4.84 -4.82
CA ILE A 96 -3.27 3.80 -4.59
C ILE A 96 -2.68 2.41 -4.83
N TRP A 97 -1.98 2.23 -5.98
CA TRP A 97 -1.37 0.94 -6.29
C TRP A 97 -0.36 0.51 -5.23
N ILE A 98 0.59 1.37 -4.83
CA ILE A 98 1.64 0.99 -3.87
C ILE A 98 1.06 0.67 -2.49
N ILE A 99 0.02 1.38 -2.04
CA ILE A 99 -0.67 1.11 -0.79
C ILE A 99 -1.34 -0.27 -0.84
N ILE A 100 -1.99 -0.65 -1.93
CA ILE A 100 -2.57 -1.99 -2.09
C ILE A 100 -1.47 -3.05 -2.22
N ASP A 101 -0.39 -2.78 -2.94
CA ASP A 101 0.75 -3.70 -3.09
C ASP A 101 1.42 -4.02 -1.74
N HIS A 102 1.43 -3.07 -0.80
CA HIS A 102 1.96 -3.24 0.55
C HIS A 102 0.94 -3.76 1.58
N ALA A 103 -0.33 -3.85 1.22
CA ALA A 103 -1.37 -4.36 2.10
C ALA A 103 -1.27 -5.88 2.35
N ASN A 104 -2.10 -6.40 3.25
CA ASN A 104 -2.22 -7.83 3.45
C ASN A 104 -2.84 -8.53 2.22
N LEU A 105 -2.74 -9.87 2.17
CA LEU A 105 -3.17 -10.66 1.03
C LEU A 105 -4.66 -10.46 0.69
N ASP A 106 -5.53 -10.43 1.71
CA ASP A 106 -6.98 -10.26 1.50
C ASP A 106 -7.31 -8.94 0.79
N MET A 107 -6.61 -7.86 1.16
CA MET A 107 -6.76 -6.55 0.52
C MET A 107 -6.20 -6.54 -0.91
N GLN A 108 -5.07 -7.20 -1.13
CA GLN A 108 -4.48 -7.35 -2.46
C GLN A 108 -5.42 -8.11 -3.39
N GLU A 109 -5.97 -9.25 -2.97
CA GLU A 109 -6.93 -10.05 -3.75
C GLU A 109 -8.23 -9.29 -4.00
N LYS A 110 -8.77 -8.62 -2.97
CA LYS A 110 -10.00 -7.82 -3.06
C LYS A 110 -9.93 -6.76 -4.15
N HIS A 111 -8.78 -6.09 -4.28
CA HIS A 111 -8.62 -4.95 -5.18
C HIS A 111 -7.86 -5.25 -6.47
N LEU A 112 -7.43 -6.50 -6.70
CA LEU A 112 -6.67 -6.89 -7.89
C LEU A 112 -7.38 -6.52 -9.20
N SER A 113 -8.69 -6.75 -9.28
CA SER A 113 -9.48 -6.42 -10.48
C SER A 113 -9.50 -4.92 -10.76
N TYR A 114 -9.55 -4.11 -9.70
CA TYR A 114 -9.51 -2.65 -9.81
C TYR A 114 -8.14 -2.16 -10.30
N ILE A 115 -7.05 -2.68 -9.73
CA ILE A 115 -5.68 -2.39 -10.17
C ILE A 115 -5.46 -2.81 -11.63
N ARG A 116 -6.04 -3.94 -12.06
CA ARG A 116 -6.04 -4.36 -13.46
C ARG A 116 -6.74 -3.32 -14.35
N GLN A 117 -7.94 -2.89 -13.98
CA GLN A 117 -8.68 -1.87 -14.73
C GLN A 117 -7.87 -0.57 -14.85
N MET A 118 -7.25 -0.10 -13.77
CA MET A 118 -6.38 1.09 -13.80
C MET A 118 -5.22 0.93 -14.80
N ALA A 119 -4.63 -0.26 -14.90
CA ALA A 119 -3.58 -0.53 -15.88
C ALA A 119 -4.12 -0.57 -17.32
N GLU A 120 -5.30 -1.17 -17.56
CA GLU A 120 -5.98 -1.18 -18.87
C GLU A 120 -6.37 0.23 -19.32
N GLU A 121 -6.80 1.09 -18.39
CA GLU A 121 -7.08 2.51 -18.62
C GLU A 121 -5.83 3.41 -18.68
N ARG A 122 -4.63 2.83 -18.55
CA ARG A 122 -3.32 3.52 -18.57
C ARG A 122 -3.12 4.57 -17.46
N LYS A 123 -3.88 4.47 -16.37
CA LYS A 123 -3.71 5.30 -15.16
C LYS A 123 -2.50 4.88 -14.34
N ILE A 124 -2.11 3.63 -14.45
CA ILE A 124 -0.86 3.07 -13.93
C ILE A 124 -0.17 2.26 -15.03
N LYS A 125 1.10 1.91 -14.83
CA LYS A 125 1.85 1.06 -15.76
C LYS A 125 1.38 -0.39 -15.64
N PHE A 126 1.33 -1.12 -16.76
CA PHE A 126 1.01 -2.55 -16.73
C PHE A 126 1.94 -3.36 -15.81
N LYS A 127 3.22 -2.95 -15.71
CA LYS A 127 4.19 -3.57 -14.80
C LYS A 127 3.71 -3.54 -13.33
N GLU A 128 3.03 -2.49 -12.91
CA GLU A 128 2.53 -2.34 -11.54
C GLU A 128 1.43 -3.37 -11.24
N TYR A 129 0.50 -3.55 -12.16
CA TYR A 129 -0.47 -4.66 -12.07
C TYR A 129 0.22 -6.03 -12.07
N ALA A 130 1.16 -6.26 -12.98
CA ALA A 130 1.88 -7.53 -13.07
C ALA A 130 2.65 -7.85 -11.77
N THR A 131 3.24 -6.83 -11.13
CA THR A 131 3.94 -6.97 -9.84
C THR A 131 2.99 -7.41 -8.74
N LEU A 132 1.84 -6.76 -8.60
CA LEU A 132 0.83 -7.14 -7.61
C LEU A 132 0.27 -8.54 -7.88
N TYR A 133 -0.04 -8.86 -9.16
CA TYR A 133 -0.53 -10.18 -9.54
C TYR A 133 0.43 -11.29 -9.12
N ASP A 134 1.70 -11.19 -9.50
CA ASP A 134 2.71 -12.19 -9.17
C ASP A 134 2.97 -12.31 -7.66
N ARG A 135 2.88 -11.19 -6.92
CA ARG A 135 2.97 -11.19 -5.46
C ARG A 135 1.85 -11.99 -4.80
N ILE A 136 0.61 -11.81 -5.28
CA ILE A 136 -0.56 -12.58 -4.83
C ILE A 136 -0.37 -14.06 -5.15
N GLU A 137 0.06 -14.39 -6.38
CA GLU A 137 0.32 -15.79 -6.76
C GLU A 137 1.35 -16.44 -5.85
N MET A 138 2.47 -15.76 -5.58
CA MET A 138 3.50 -16.27 -4.68
C MET A 138 3.01 -16.46 -3.24
N LYS A 139 2.26 -15.49 -2.68
CA LYS A 139 1.69 -15.60 -1.34
C LYS A 139 0.72 -16.78 -1.22
N ASN A 140 0.08 -17.15 -2.32
CA ASN A 140 -0.80 -18.31 -2.43
C ASN A 140 -0.06 -19.61 -2.83
N ASN A 141 1.26 -19.62 -2.84
CA ASN A 141 2.09 -20.74 -3.28
C ASN A 141 1.80 -21.19 -4.72
N ARG A 142 1.44 -20.26 -5.61
CA ARG A 142 1.21 -20.48 -7.03
C ARG A 142 2.33 -19.90 -7.88
N PRO A 143 2.58 -20.43 -9.09
CA PRO A 143 3.64 -19.91 -9.95
C PRO A 143 3.31 -18.50 -10.44
N GLN A 144 4.34 -17.66 -10.53
CA GLN A 144 4.23 -16.34 -11.12
C GLN A 144 3.86 -16.43 -12.60
N ARG A 145 3.05 -15.48 -13.06
CA ARG A 145 2.70 -15.37 -14.48
C ARG A 145 3.65 -14.48 -15.28
N TYR A 146 4.14 -13.42 -14.64
CA TYR A 146 4.93 -12.36 -15.30
C TYR A 146 6.40 -12.38 -14.88
N GLY A 147 6.78 -13.12 -13.84
CA GLY A 147 8.16 -13.21 -13.36
C GLY A 147 8.66 -11.93 -12.73
N THR A 148 7.80 -11.14 -12.11
CA THR A 148 8.15 -9.83 -11.55
C THR A 148 8.75 -9.90 -10.15
N GLN A 149 8.54 -11.01 -9.42
CA GLN A 149 9.08 -11.23 -8.08
C GLN A 149 10.37 -12.03 -8.19
N ILE A 150 11.48 -11.46 -7.73
CA ILE A 150 12.77 -12.16 -7.70
C ILE A 150 12.82 -13.06 -6.47
N ILE A 151 12.85 -14.37 -6.66
CA ILE A 151 13.16 -15.32 -5.60
C ILE A 151 14.68 -15.42 -5.57
N GLN A 152 15.34 -14.81 -4.59
CA GLN A 152 16.74 -15.10 -4.32
C GLN A 152 16.82 -16.46 -3.63
N PHE A 153 17.17 -17.50 -4.37
CA PHE A 153 17.58 -18.75 -3.79
C PHE A 153 18.97 -18.52 -3.17
N GLY A 154 19.01 -18.36 -1.84
CA GLY A 154 20.27 -18.29 -1.12
C GLY A 154 21.05 -19.57 -1.36
N THR A 155 22.30 -19.46 -1.79
CA THR A 155 23.28 -20.52 -1.59
C THR A 155 23.39 -20.76 -0.10
N SER A 156 23.46 -21.99 0.32
CA SER A 156 23.14 -22.60 1.61
C SER A 156 23.78 -22.04 2.90
N ASN A 157 24.29 -20.83 2.93
CA ASN A 157 24.95 -20.25 4.12
C ASN A 157 24.60 -18.78 4.41
N SER A 158 23.56 -18.22 3.82
CA SER A 158 23.12 -16.85 4.16
C SER A 158 21.68 -16.87 4.67
N PRO A 159 21.37 -16.14 5.78
CA PRO A 159 20.00 -16.01 6.24
C PRO A 159 19.17 -15.35 5.14
N GLN A 160 18.08 -16.00 4.75
CA GLN A 160 17.15 -15.47 3.75
C GLN A 160 16.41 -14.29 4.37
N LEU A 161 16.80 -13.08 4.01
CA LEU A 161 16.00 -11.87 4.28
C LEU A 161 14.97 -11.75 3.16
N TYR A 162 13.74 -12.13 3.47
CA TYR A 162 12.59 -11.81 2.64
C TYR A 162 12.29 -10.32 2.82
N LEU A 163 12.78 -9.48 1.91
CA LEU A 163 12.35 -8.09 1.80
C LEU A 163 11.05 -8.06 0.99
N TRP A 164 9.96 -7.98 1.73
CA TRP A 164 8.60 -7.76 1.18
C TRP A 164 8.28 -6.29 1.02
#